data_e6eb378267fe389f65be501581ddf2d8
#
_entry.id   e6eb378267fe389f65be501581ddf2d8
#
_cell.length_a   1.000
_cell.length_b   1.000
_cell.length_c   1.000
_cell.angle_alpha   90.00
_cell.angle_beta   90.00
_cell.angle_gamma   90.00
#
_symmetry.space_group_name_H-M   'P 1'
#
loop_
_entity.id
_entity.type
_entity.pdbx_description
1 polymer ?
#
loop_
_entity_poly.entity_id
_entity_poly.type
_entity_poly.pdbx_seq_one_letter_code
_entity_poly.pdbx_strand_id
1 'polypeptide(L)'
;MTITVLAAVGANLVIGRNGAMPWHLPEDLAHFKATTMGHTMVMGRKTYDSIGRALPGRRTIVMTSQRGWHAPSVEVAHSLAEALALAGPTEVFIVGGGEVYRQAMPFADQMMLTEIEQSPEGDTWFPAIEPDQWHETAREQHEGFAFATYHRNR
;
A
#
# COMPACT_ATOMS: atom_id res chain seq x y z
N MET A 1 -7.04 15.21 -5.65
CA MET A 1 -6.27 14.12 -5.01
C MET A 1 -6.98 12.80 -5.25
N THR A 2 -6.26 11.80 -5.69
CA THR A 2 -6.76 10.42 -5.77
C THR A 2 -5.94 9.58 -4.80
N ILE A 3 -6.62 8.93 -3.86
CA ILE A 3 -5.97 8.08 -2.85
C ILE A 3 -6.18 6.63 -3.26
N THR A 4 -5.10 5.96 -3.59
CA THR A 4 -5.10 4.56 -4.01
C THR A 4 -4.37 3.72 -2.98
N VAL A 5 -5.04 2.69 -2.47
CA VAL A 5 -4.40 1.68 -1.64
C VAL A 5 -3.78 0.64 -2.56
N LEU A 6 -2.49 0.40 -2.44
CA LEU A 6 -1.73 -0.53 -3.26
C LEU A 6 -1.16 -1.62 -2.36
N ALA A 7 -1.54 -2.87 -2.59
CA ALA A 7 -1.14 -3.97 -1.72
C ALA A 7 -1.11 -5.31 -2.46
N ALA A 8 -0.26 -6.23 -1.97
CA ALA A 8 -0.32 -7.63 -2.31
C ALA A 8 -0.96 -8.36 -1.13
N VAL A 9 -1.99 -9.15 -1.38
CA VAL A 9 -2.79 -9.81 -0.34
C VAL A 9 -2.98 -11.29 -0.67
N GLY A 10 -2.90 -12.13 0.35
CA GLY A 10 -3.29 -13.53 0.23
C GLY A 10 -4.81 -13.67 0.14
N ALA A 11 -5.28 -14.85 -0.22
CA ALA A 11 -6.71 -15.13 -0.30
C ALA A 11 -7.40 -14.98 1.07
N ASN A 12 -6.64 -15.10 2.15
CA ASN A 12 -7.10 -14.89 3.53
C ASN A 12 -6.81 -13.47 4.06
N LEU A 13 -6.47 -12.52 3.19
CA LEU A 13 -6.10 -11.14 3.49
C LEU A 13 -4.77 -10.97 4.22
N VAL A 14 -3.96 -12.00 4.37
CA VAL A 14 -2.61 -11.87 4.96
C VAL A 14 -1.74 -11.01 4.06
N ILE A 15 -1.03 -10.05 4.66
CA ILE A 15 -0.09 -9.19 3.96
C ILE A 15 1.32 -9.25 4.54
N GLY A 16 1.50 -9.87 5.71
CA GLY A 16 2.82 -9.98 6.31
C GLY A 16 2.93 -11.09 7.32
N ARG A 17 4.19 -11.51 7.54
CA ARG A 17 4.59 -12.47 8.56
C ARG A 17 6.01 -12.14 9.00
N ASN A 18 6.20 -11.91 10.30
CA ASN A 18 7.51 -11.57 10.89
C ASN A 18 8.19 -10.39 10.18
N GLY A 19 7.43 -9.37 9.81
CA GLY A 19 7.95 -8.16 9.16
C GLY A 19 8.22 -8.29 7.66
N ALA A 20 7.89 -9.40 7.04
CA ALA A 20 8.11 -9.64 5.61
C ALA A 20 6.85 -10.21 4.97
N MET A 21 6.79 -10.20 3.65
CA MET A 21 5.71 -10.85 2.92
C MET A 21 5.98 -12.36 2.87
N PRO A 22 4.94 -13.22 3.06
CA PRO A 22 5.13 -14.67 3.10
C PRO A 22 5.26 -15.33 1.73
N TRP A 23 5.41 -14.56 0.67
CA TRP A 23 5.63 -15.04 -0.71
C TRP A 23 6.74 -14.26 -1.37
N HIS A 24 7.24 -14.81 -2.47
CA HIS A 24 8.20 -14.13 -3.34
C HIS A 24 7.62 -14.08 -4.75
N LEU A 25 7.34 -12.89 -5.24
CA LEU A 25 6.68 -12.67 -6.53
C LEU A 25 7.34 -11.52 -7.27
N PRO A 26 8.38 -11.81 -8.10
CA PRO A 26 9.08 -10.75 -8.83
C PRO A 26 8.19 -9.91 -9.74
N GLU A 27 7.14 -10.51 -10.32
CA GLU A 27 6.18 -9.80 -11.16
C GLU A 27 5.47 -8.70 -10.38
N ASP A 28 5.20 -8.93 -9.08
CA ASP A 28 4.58 -7.93 -8.22
C ASP A 28 5.52 -6.78 -7.91
N LEU A 29 6.79 -7.05 -7.70
CA LEU A 29 7.79 -6.00 -7.47
C LEU A 29 7.91 -5.10 -8.71
N ALA A 30 7.91 -5.68 -9.91
CA ALA A 30 7.94 -4.93 -11.15
C ALA A 30 6.67 -4.10 -11.34
N HIS A 31 5.52 -4.67 -11.01
CA HIS A 31 4.22 -3.98 -11.08
C HIS A 31 4.17 -2.80 -10.10
N PHE A 32 4.63 -3.00 -8.87
CA PHE A 32 4.72 -1.96 -7.85
C PHE A 32 5.58 -0.79 -8.35
N LYS A 33 6.75 -1.08 -8.91
CA LYS A 33 7.65 -0.07 -9.43
C LYS A 33 7.00 0.71 -10.57
N ALA A 34 6.41 0.02 -11.55
CA ALA A 34 5.77 0.65 -12.69
C ALA A 34 4.58 1.53 -12.27
N THR A 35 3.79 1.06 -11.32
CA THR A 35 2.60 1.77 -10.84
C THR A 35 2.95 3.03 -10.06
N THR A 36 3.98 2.98 -9.21
CA THR A 36 4.33 4.09 -8.32
C THR A 36 5.32 5.08 -8.91
N MET A 37 6.00 4.73 -9.98
CA MET A 37 7.05 5.59 -10.57
C MET A 37 6.50 6.97 -10.93
N GLY A 38 7.19 8.01 -10.46
CA GLY A 38 6.78 9.40 -10.68
C GLY A 38 5.70 9.91 -9.74
N HIS A 39 5.22 9.08 -8.81
CA HIS A 39 4.13 9.42 -7.90
C HIS A 39 4.58 9.52 -6.45
N THR A 40 3.65 9.90 -5.58
CA THR A 40 3.87 10.01 -4.15
C THR A 40 3.39 8.74 -3.46
N MET A 41 4.25 8.20 -2.58
CA MET A 41 3.92 7.05 -1.72
C MET A 41 3.83 7.50 -0.27
N VAL A 42 2.84 6.97 0.45
CA VAL A 42 2.73 7.10 1.90
C VAL A 42 2.88 5.71 2.51
N MET A 43 3.78 5.59 3.48
CA MET A 43 4.05 4.32 4.16
C MET A 43 4.30 4.53 5.64
N GLY A 44 4.12 3.48 6.42
CA GLY A 44 4.54 3.48 7.82
C GLY A 44 6.04 3.28 7.96
N ARG A 45 6.59 3.68 9.12
CA ARG A 45 8.03 3.57 9.38
C ARG A 45 8.54 2.13 9.28
N LYS A 46 7.77 1.15 9.76
CA LYS A 46 8.20 -0.26 9.68
C LYS A 46 8.32 -0.74 8.23
N THR A 47 7.43 -0.30 7.36
CA THR A 47 7.51 -0.60 5.94
C THR A 47 8.74 0.05 5.34
N TYR A 48 9.02 1.31 5.70
CA TYR A 48 10.24 1.99 5.26
C TYR A 48 11.49 1.24 5.72
N ASP A 49 11.54 0.81 6.98
CA ASP A 49 12.69 0.06 7.52
C ASP A 49 12.89 -1.26 6.75
N SER A 50 11.82 -1.91 6.36
CA SER A 50 11.87 -3.15 5.57
C SER A 50 12.45 -2.91 4.17
N ILE A 51 12.09 -1.79 3.54
CA ILE A 51 12.65 -1.38 2.23
C ILE A 51 14.08 -0.93 2.38
N GLY A 52 14.40 -0.21 3.45
CA GLY A 52 15.74 0.20 3.85
C GLY A 52 16.22 1.52 3.26
N ARG A 53 15.50 2.11 2.31
CA ARG A 53 15.88 3.37 1.67
C ARG A 53 14.70 4.01 0.95
N ALA A 54 14.82 5.30 0.62
CA ALA A 54 13.89 5.94 -0.29
C ALA A 54 14.05 5.34 -1.70
N LEU A 55 12.92 5.02 -2.34
CA LEU A 55 12.95 4.43 -3.67
C LEU A 55 13.10 5.52 -4.73
N PRO A 56 14.04 5.35 -5.70
CA PRO A 56 14.29 6.36 -6.71
C PRO A 56 13.06 6.65 -7.58
N GLY A 57 12.92 7.91 -7.99
CA GLY A 57 11.86 8.33 -8.92
C GLY A 57 10.50 8.49 -8.29
N ARG A 58 10.40 8.38 -6.97
CA ARG A 58 9.13 8.47 -6.23
C ARG A 58 9.31 9.35 -5.00
N ARG A 59 8.30 10.15 -4.69
CA ARG A 59 8.26 10.92 -3.46
C ARG A 59 7.79 10.00 -2.34
N THR A 60 8.52 9.97 -1.24
CA THR A 60 8.20 9.09 -0.10
C THR A 60 7.86 9.92 1.13
N ILE A 61 6.68 9.68 1.71
CA ILE A 61 6.23 10.25 2.98
C ILE A 61 6.11 9.09 3.96
N VAL A 62 6.83 9.17 5.08
CA VAL A 62 6.81 8.12 6.11
C VAL A 62 6.01 8.61 7.31
N MET A 63 5.02 7.82 7.71
CA MET A 63 4.22 8.08 8.90
C MET A 63 4.85 7.39 10.10
N THR A 64 5.08 8.15 11.16
CA THR A 64 5.60 7.63 12.42
C THR A 64 5.10 8.46 13.60
N SER A 65 4.86 7.79 14.74
CA SER A 65 4.58 8.48 15.99
C SER A 65 5.83 9.00 16.69
N GLN A 66 7.02 8.57 16.23
CA GLN A 66 8.28 8.98 16.84
C GLN A 66 8.64 10.40 16.41
N ARG A 67 8.65 11.32 17.36
CA ARG A 67 9.09 12.69 17.14
C ARG A 67 10.62 12.70 16.94
N GLY A 68 11.07 13.47 15.95
CA GLY A 68 12.49 13.54 15.64
C GLY A 68 13.03 12.44 14.75
N TRP A 69 12.22 11.41 14.43
CA TRP A 69 12.64 10.42 13.46
C TRP A 69 12.75 11.06 12.08
N HIS A 70 13.83 10.75 11.38
CA HIS A 70 14.02 11.21 10.00
C HIS A 70 14.92 10.24 9.25
N ALA A 71 14.92 10.32 7.93
CA ALA A 71 15.78 9.53 7.08
C ALA A 71 16.09 10.30 5.80
N PRO A 72 17.19 9.96 5.10
CA PRO A 72 17.56 10.65 3.85
C PRO A 72 16.46 10.51 2.78
N SER A 73 16.18 11.62 2.12
CA SER A 73 15.28 11.69 0.95
C SER A 73 13.82 11.30 1.21
N VAL A 74 13.37 11.32 2.47
CA VAL A 74 11.97 11.10 2.81
C VAL A 74 11.42 12.30 3.58
N GLU A 75 10.11 12.51 3.46
CA GLU A 75 9.37 13.45 4.28
C GLU A 75 8.72 12.67 5.42
N VAL A 76 8.50 13.32 6.55
CA VAL A 76 7.97 12.67 7.75
C VAL A 76 6.63 13.30 8.11
N ALA A 77 5.65 12.45 8.43
CA ALA A 77 4.35 12.86 8.92
C ALA A 77 4.02 12.08 10.19
N HIS A 78 3.27 12.69 11.09
CA HIS A 78 2.90 12.09 12.37
C HIS A 78 1.42 11.66 12.40
N SER A 79 0.71 11.85 11.31
CA SER A 79 -0.67 11.40 11.12
C SER A 79 -0.96 11.21 9.64
N LEU A 80 -2.04 10.48 9.33
CA LEU A 80 -2.48 10.34 7.94
C LEU A 80 -2.91 11.70 7.38
N ALA A 81 -3.61 12.51 8.16
CA ALA A 81 -4.02 13.84 7.71
C ALA A 81 -2.82 14.71 7.33
N GLU A 82 -1.76 14.68 8.13
CA GLU A 82 -0.52 15.40 7.83
C GLU A 82 0.13 14.87 6.57
N ALA A 83 0.18 13.54 6.41
CA ALA A 83 0.77 12.92 5.22
C ALA A 83 0.02 13.32 3.94
N LEU A 84 -1.29 13.32 3.97
CA LEU A 84 -2.11 13.71 2.82
C LEU A 84 -1.99 15.21 2.52
N ALA A 85 -1.87 16.04 3.54
CA ALA A 85 -1.63 17.47 3.37
C ALA A 85 -0.28 17.74 2.72
N LEU A 86 0.77 17.02 3.13
CA LEU A 86 2.10 17.11 2.51
C LEU A 86 2.07 16.67 1.05
N ALA A 87 1.33 15.61 0.75
CA ALA A 87 1.23 15.07 -0.61
C ALA A 87 0.61 16.08 -1.59
N GLY A 88 -0.34 16.87 -1.12
CA GLY A 88 -1.03 17.86 -1.95
C GLY A 88 -1.99 17.24 -2.96
N PRO A 89 -2.44 18.02 -3.97
CA PRO A 89 -3.49 17.60 -4.91
C PRO A 89 -2.95 16.70 -6.02
N THR A 90 -2.38 15.55 -5.67
CA THR A 90 -1.77 14.60 -6.61
C THR A 90 -2.36 13.21 -6.42
N GLU A 91 -1.92 12.24 -7.22
CA GLU A 91 -2.17 10.85 -6.96
C GLU A 91 -1.26 10.36 -5.84
N VAL A 92 -1.85 9.71 -4.85
CA VAL A 92 -1.14 9.22 -3.67
C VAL A 92 -1.36 7.72 -3.54
N PHE A 93 -0.28 6.97 -3.42
CA PHE A 93 -0.33 5.52 -3.20
C PHE A 93 -0.02 5.20 -1.74
N ILE A 94 -0.94 4.53 -1.09
CA ILE A 94 -0.77 4.04 0.28
C ILE A 94 -0.19 2.63 0.17
N VAL A 95 1.03 2.44 0.63
CA VAL A 95 1.78 1.21 0.35
C VAL A 95 2.10 0.35 1.58
N GLY A 96 1.46 0.63 2.71
CA GLY A 96 1.52 -0.23 3.88
C GLY A 96 2.16 0.42 5.11
N GLY A 97 2.26 -0.25 6.21
CA GLY A 97 1.71 -1.61 6.39
C GLY A 97 0.27 -1.63 6.90
N GLY A 98 -0.09 -2.68 7.61
CA GLY A 98 -1.46 -2.94 8.03
C GLY A 98 -2.14 -1.78 8.75
N GLU A 99 -1.43 -1.12 9.66
CA GLU A 99 -1.98 0.02 10.40
C GLU A 99 -2.27 1.21 9.47
N VAL A 100 -1.37 1.48 8.51
CA VAL A 100 -1.56 2.58 7.57
C VAL A 100 -2.69 2.25 6.59
N TYR A 101 -2.80 1.02 6.12
CA TYR A 101 -3.93 0.58 5.31
C TYR A 101 -5.25 0.77 6.04
N ARG A 102 -5.30 0.39 7.32
CA ARG A 102 -6.51 0.51 8.13
C ARG A 102 -6.95 1.96 8.26
N GLN A 103 -6.01 2.87 8.50
CA GLN A 103 -6.31 4.30 8.61
C GLN A 103 -6.74 4.92 7.29
N ALA A 104 -6.13 4.50 6.18
CA ALA A 104 -6.38 5.07 4.87
C ALA A 104 -7.66 4.57 4.21
N MET A 105 -8.10 3.35 4.54
CA MET A 105 -9.21 2.69 3.86
C MET A 105 -10.50 3.54 3.80
N PRO A 106 -10.92 4.24 4.87
CA PRO A 106 -12.11 5.09 4.80
C PRO A 106 -12.01 6.25 3.80
N PHE A 107 -10.81 6.65 3.43
CA PHE A 107 -10.54 7.79 2.55
C PHE A 107 -10.12 7.38 1.15
N ALA A 108 -9.87 6.09 0.92
CA ALA A 108 -9.37 5.61 -0.36
C ALA A 108 -10.45 5.70 -1.44
N ASP A 109 -10.05 6.16 -2.61
CA ASP A 109 -10.89 6.22 -3.81
C ASP A 109 -10.81 4.93 -4.60
N GLN A 110 -9.69 4.23 -4.50
CA GLN A 110 -9.35 3.10 -5.34
C GLN A 110 -8.44 2.15 -4.59
N MET A 111 -8.58 0.85 -4.89
CA MET A 111 -7.65 -0.18 -4.45
C MET A 111 -7.03 -0.83 -5.69
N MET A 112 -5.72 -1.02 -5.67
CA MET A 112 -5.01 -1.85 -6.64
C MET A 112 -4.38 -2.99 -5.86
N LEU A 113 -4.93 -4.18 -6.02
CA LEU A 113 -4.52 -5.34 -5.24
C LEU A 113 -3.87 -6.40 -6.14
N THR A 114 -2.74 -6.93 -5.68
CA THR A 114 -2.20 -8.17 -6.22
C THR A 114 -2.79 -9.29 -5.36
N GLU A 115 -3.75 -9.99 -5.92
CA GLU A 115 -4.46 -11.08 -5.22
C GLU A 115 -3.70 -12.37 -5.43
N ILE A 116 -3.10 -12.87 -4.36
CA ILE A 116 -2.29 -14.10 -4.37
C ILE A 116 -3.19 -15.29 -4.07
N GLU A 117 -3.13 -16.33 -4.91
CA GLU A 117 -3.92 -17.55 -4.76
C GLU A 117 -3.31 -18.49 -3.71
N GLN A 118 -3.02 -17.95 -2.53
CA GLN A 118 -2.48 -18.67 -1.39
C GLN A 118 -3.12 -18.10 -0.13
N SER A 119 -3.23 -18.92 0.90
CA SER A 119 -3.72 -18.50 2.22
C SER A 119 -2.63 -18.80 3.27
N PRO A 120 -1.50 -18.07 3.21
CA PRO A 120 -0.38 -18.34 4.11
C PRO A 120 -0.72 -17.96 5.55
N GLU A 121 0.00 -18.54 6.50
CA GLU A 121 -0.01 -18.04 7.87
C GLU A 121 0.64 -16.67 7.91
N GLY A 122 0.10 -15.78 8.70
CA GLY A 122 0.65 -14.44 8.86
C GLY A 122 0.24 -13.80 10.16
N ASP A 123 0.84 -12.65 10.43
CA ASP A 123 0.58 -11.87 11.65
C ASP A 123 0.06 -10.45 11.33
N THR A 124 -0.06 -10.13 10.05
CA THR A 124 -0.56 -8.84 9.60
C THR A 124 -1.54 -9.06 8.45
N TRP A 125 -2.69 -8.39 8.53
CA TRP A 125 -3.77 -8.55 7.57
C TRP A 125 -4.17 -7.22 6.95
N PHE A 126 -4.62 -7.28 5.70
CA PHE A 126 -5.27 -6.17 5.03
C PHE A 126 -6.66 -5.97 5.68
N PRO A 127 -7.15 -4.72 5.77
CA PRO A 127 -8.49 -4.45 6.31
C PRO A 127 -9.57 -5.21 5.56
N ALA A 128 -10.66 -5.55 6.25
CA ALA A 128 -11.82 -6.16 5.62
C ALA A 128 -12.35 -5.27 4.48
N ILE A 129 -12.65 -5.90 3.35
CA ILE A 129 -13.17 -5.20 2.17
C ILE A 129 -14.69 -5.40 2.15
N GLU A 130 -15.43 -4.29 2.31
CA GLU A 130 -16.88 -4.33 2.32
C GLU A 130 -17.41 -4.43 0.88
N PRO A 131 -18.04 -5.53 0.48
CA PRO A 131 -18.44 -5.74 -0.91
C PRO A 131 -19.42 -4.72 -1.46
N ASP A 132 -20.22 -4.08 -0.59
CA ASP A 132 -21.17 -3.05 -0.98
C ASP A 132 -20.53 -1.67 -1.18
N GLN A 133 -19.27 -1.50 -0.79
CA GLN A 133 -18.54 -0.24 -0.93
C GLN A 133 -17.59 -0.21 -2.12
N TRP A 134 -17.29 -1.35 -2.70
CA TRP A 134 -16.28 -1.48 -3.74
C TRP A 134 -16.78 -2.32 -4.90
N HIS A 135 -16.35 -1.97 -6.12
CA HIS A 135 -16.59 -2.82 -7.30
C HIS A 135 -15.32 -2.96 -8.12
N GLU A 136 -15.11 -4.13 -8.67
CA GLU A 136 -13.96 -4.43 -9.51
C GLU A 136 -14.14 -3.76 -10.89
N THR A 137 -13.11 -3.04 -11.33
CA THR A 137 -13.12 -2.33 -12.62
C THR A 137 -12.14 -2.91 -13.62
N ALA A 138 -11.12 -3.63 -13.16
CA ALA A 138 -10.14 -4.26 -14.03
C ALA A 138 -9.54 -5.48 -13.35
N ARG A 139 -9.16 -6.47 -14.13
CA ARG A 139 -8.49 -7.68 -13.63
C ARG A 139 -7.57 -8.23 -14.70
N GLU A 140 -6.32 -8.47 -14.34
CA GLU A 140 -5.35 -9.15 -15.16
C GLU A 140 -4.96 -10.44 -14.45
N GLN A 141 -5.48 -11.56 -14.94
CA GLN A 141 -5.26 -12.86 -14.32
C GLN A 141 -3.95 -13.47 -14.81
N HIS A 142 -3.15 -13.96 -13.85
CA HIS A 142 -1.92 -14.69 -14.08
C HIS A 142 -1.97 -16.04 -13.38
N GLU A 143 -0.97 -16.86 -13.59
CA GLU A 143 -0.89 -18.13 -12.87
C GLU A 143 -0.50 -17.88 -11.41
N GLY A 144 -1.42 -18.20 -10.50
CA GLY A 144 -1.23 -18.08 -9.06
C GLY A 144 -1.51 -16.70 -8.47
N PHE A 145 -1.83 -15.71 -9.29
CA PHE A 145 -2.17 -14.36 -8.80
C PHE A 145 -2.93 -13.55 -9.86
N ALA A 146 -3.47 -12.42 -9.44
CA ALA A 146 -4.12 -11.47 -10.34
C ALA A 146 -3.83 -10.04 -9.89
N PHE A 147 -3.69 -9.14 -10.85
CA PHE A 147 -3.72 -7.70 -10.58
C PHE A 147 -5.16 -7.22 -10.75
N ALA A 148 -5.79 -6.78 -9.65
CA ALA A 148 -7.18 -6.35 -9.65
C ALA A 148 -7.30 -4.90 -9.19
N THR A 149 -8.15 -4.14 -9.85
CA THR A 149 -8.43 -2.75 -9.51
C THR A 149 -9.89 -2.64 -9.08
N TYR A 150 -10.10 -1.97 -7.96
CA TYR A 150 -11.42 -1.73 -7.39
C TYR A 150 -11.64 -0.23 -7.22
N HIS A 151 -12.82 0.24 -7.55
CA HIS A 151 -13.21 1.62 -7.29
C HIS A 151 -14.28 1.66 -6.22
N ARG A 152 -14.25 2.72 -5.42
CA ARG A 152 -15.28 2.94 -4.40
C ARG A 152 -16.62 3.22 -5.08
N ASN A 153 -17.67 2.61 -4.58
CA ASN A 153 -19.04 2.91 -5.01
C ASN A 153 -19.42 4.30 -4.51
N ARG A 154 -20.05 5.08 -5.37
CA ARG A 154 -20.46 6.45 -5.07
C ARG A 154 -21.99 6.57 -5.10
#